data_dcac3be73ec99a08f38364553ce3c5a5
#
_entry.id   dcac3be73ec99a08f38364553ce3c5a5
#
_cell.length_a   1.000
_cell.length_b   1.000
_cell.length_c   1.000
_cell.angle_alpha   90.00
_cell.angle_beta   90.00
_cell.angle_gamma   90.00
#
_symmetry.space_group_name_H-M   'P 1'
#
loop_
_entity.id
_entity.type
_entity.pdbx_description
1 polymer ?
#
loop_
_entity_poly.entity_id
_entity_poly.type
_entity_poly.pdbx_seq_one_letter_code
_entity_poly.pdbx_strand_id
1 'polypeptide(L)'
;DIILRLQEKRLQMWEDVLAELRQLPVATKPELGITEILTSVQDAVRQFVPSEWADNPHMRVSDLTRESLRRMLTVFMATGATRPDGSSYAAPFQHQGTGTINTLVLALLSLIADQKQNVIFAMEEPEIAIPPHTQKRIVNNIKAKSAQVLFTSHSPYVLEEFHPSQIMVIKRQGSLLSGETADL
;
A
#
# COMPACT_ATOMS: atom_id res chain seq x y z
N ASP A 1 5.35 0.20 -0.81
CA ASP A 1 6.38 -0.18 -1.79
C ASP A 1 5.80 -0.74 -3.09
N ILE A 2 4.84 -1.70 -3.05
CA ILE A 2 4.23 -2.31 -4.24
C ILE A 2 3.56 -1.25 -5.13
N ILE A 3 2.75 -0.35 -4.57
CA ILE A 3 2.07 0.72 -5.33
C ILE A 3 3.08 1.61 -6.03
N LEU A 4 4.18 1.92 -5.36
CA LEU A 4 5.24 2.76 -5.91
C LEU A 4 6.00 2.07 -7.04
N ARG A 5 6.19 0.75 -6.96
CA ARG A 5 6.80 -0.06 -8.03
C ARG A 5 5.95 -0.13 -9.29
N LEU A 6 4.62 -0.11 -9.15
CA LEU A 6 3.72 -0.03 -10.30
C LEU A 6 3.91 1.24 -11.14
N GLN A 7 4.43 2.30 -10.53
CA GLN A 7 4.70 3.59 -11.17
C GLN A 7 6.18 3.81 -11.55
N GLU A 8 7.04 2.81 -11.34
CA GLU A 8 8.50 2.96 -11.58
C GLU A 8 8.89 3.37 -12.99
N LYS A 9 8.06 3.06 -13.98
CA LYS A 9 8.26 3.45 -15.37
C LYS A 9 8.05 4.95 -15.64
N ARG A 10 7.52 5.71 -14.67
CA ARG A 10 7.26 7.15 -14.77
C ARG A 10 8.23 7.94 -13.88
N LEU A 11 9.52 7.86 -14.20
CA LEU A 11 10.58 8.56 -13.46
C LEU A 11 10.29 10.07 -13.34
N GLN A 12 9.86 10.69 -14.43
CA GLN A 12 9.57 12.13 -14.47
C GLN A 12 8.48 12.53 -13.45
N MET A 13 7.42 11.74 -13.33
CA MET A 13 6.34 12.01 -12.36
C MET A 13 6.89 12.09 -10.92
N TRP A 14 7.86 11.25 -10.56
CA TRP A 14 8.44 11.27 -9.22
C TRP A 14 9.32 12.49 -8.99
N GLU A 15 10.06 12.93 -10.00
CA GLU A 15 10.83 14.16 -9.92
C GLU A 15 9.91 15.39 -9.79
N ASP A 16 8.81 15.42 -10.53
CA ASP A 16 7.81 16.48 -10.43
C ASP A 16 7.17 16.53 -9.03
N VAL A 17 6.75 15.39 -8.49
CA VAL A 17 6.20 15.28 -7.12
C VAL A 17 7.23 15.72 -6.08
N LEU A 18 8.49 15.30 -6.20
CA LEU A 18 9.55 15.69 -5.28
C LEU A 18 9.83 17.19 -5.36
N ALA A 19 9.83 17.76 -6.57
CA ALA A 19 10.03 19.19 -6.78
C ALA A 19 8.90 20.00 -6.13
N GLU A 20 7.66 19.59 -6.29
CA GLU A 20 6.50 20.22 -5.66
C GLU A 20 6.56 20.14 -4.13
N LEU A 21 6.81 18.94 -3.56
CA LEU A 21 6.91 18.75 -2.11
C LEU A 21 8.04 19.56 -1.47
N ARG A 22 9.17 19.73 -2.16
CA ARG A 22 10.28 20.57 -1.68
C ARG A 22 9.93 22.06 -1.64
N GLN A 23 8.97 22.51 -2.45
CA GLN A 23 8.53 23.90 -2.48
C GLN A 23 7.46 24.21 -1.44
N LEU A 24 6.74 23.19 -0.95
CA LEU A 24 5.69 23.39 0.05
C LEU A 24 6.30 23.88 1.38
N PRO A 25 5.87 25.04 1.89
CA PRO A 25 6.27 25.47 3.24
C PRO A 25 5.66 24.54 4.29
N VAL A 26 6.47 24.13 5.24
CA VAL A 26 6.05 23.26 6.35
C VAL A 26 5.57 24.09 7.51
N ALA A 27 4.48 23.65 8.16
CA ALA A 27 3.98 24.23 9.40
C ALA A 27 3.58 25.72 9.28
N THR A 28 2.81 26.04 8.26
CA THR A 28 2.30 27.40 8.01
C THR A 28 1.16 27.83 8.95
N LYS A 29 0.62 26.91 9.76
CA LYS A 29 -0.48 27.22 10.67
C LYS A 29 0.05 27.92 11.93
N PRO A 30 -0.50 29.10 12.30
CA PRO A 30 -0.07 29.84 13.49
C PRO A 30 -0.16 29.01 14.79
N GLU A 31 -1.15 28.12 14.89
CA GLU A 31 -1.40 27.29 16.09
C GLU A 31 -0.24 26.33 16.42
N LEU A 32 0.66 26.08 15.48
CA LEU A 32 1.82 25.20 15.70
C LEU A 32 3.00 25.90 16.39
N GLY A 33 2.91 27.23 16.64
CA GLY A 33 3.97 27.99 17.29
C GLY A 33 5.27 28.17 16.48
N ILE A 34 5.40 27.54 15.33
CA ILE A 34 6.60 27.59 14.49
C ILE A 34 6.75 28.98 13.84
N THR A 35 5.63 29.62 13.53
CA THR A 35 5.62 30.98 12.98
C THR A 35 6.26 31.98 13.94
N GLU A 36 6.00 31.86 15.25
CA GLU A 36 6.62 32.71 16.29
C GLU A 36 8.12 32.48 16.37
N ILE A 37 8.57 31.22 16.25
CA ILE A 37 10.00 30.91 16.23
C ILE A 37 10.67 31.52 15.00
N LEU A 38 10.06 31.39 13.82
CA LEU A 38 10.60 31.99 12.60
C LEU A 38 10.65 33.50 12.65
N THR A 39 9.64 34.15 13.25
CA THR A 39 9.65 35.59 13.49
C THR A 39 10.78 35.98 14.43
N SER A 40 10.98 35.26 15.54
CA SER A 40 12.09 35.51 16.47
C SER A 40 13.46 35.35 15.80
N VAL A 41 13.61 34.33 14.93
CA VAL A 41 14.83 34.16 14.12
C VAL A 41 15.02 35.33 13.17
N GLN A 42 13.97 35.77 12.49
CA GLN A 42 14.02 36.92 11.60
C GLN A 42 14.49 38.20 12.32
N ASP A 43 13.90 38.47 13.46
CA ASP A 43 14.25 39.67 14.25
C ASP A 43 15.70 39.63 14.79
N ALA A 44 16.16 38.44 15.19
CA ALA A 44 17.56 38.26 15.60
C ALA A 44 18.53 38.44 14.42
N VAL A 45 18.22 37.88 13.27
CA VAL A 45 19.09 37.96 12.07
C VAL A 45 19.17 39.37 11.53
N ARG A 46 18.06 40.15 11.56
CA ARG A 46 18.03 41.56 11.13
C ARG A 46 19.02 42.45 11.84
N GLN A 47 19.48 42.06 13.04
CA GLN A 47 20.50 42.82 13.78
C GLN A 47 21.91 42.70 13.18
N PHE A 48 22.14 41.70 12.33
CA PHE A 48 23.48 41.36 11.85
C PHE A 48 23.62 41.40 10.31
N VAL A 49 22.51 41.40 9.58
CA VAL A 49 22.50 41.39 8.12
C VAL A 49 21.52 42.43 7.54
N PRO A 50 21.65 42.82 6.26
CA PRO A 50 20.69 43.69 5.60
C PRO A 50 19.27 43.09 5.68
N SER A 51 18.26 43.96 5.84
CA SER A 51 16.86 43.56 6.06
C SER A 51 16.32 42.62 5.00
N GLU A 52 16.72 42.82 3.72
CA GLU A 52 16.31 42.00 2.60
C GLU A 52 16.75 40.52 2.71
N TRP A 53 17.84 40.26 3.44
CA TRP A 53 18.35 38.88 3.65
C TRP A 53 17.63 38.16 4.79
N ALA A 54 16.98 38.89 5.66
CA ALA A 54 16.22 38.34 6.77
C ALA A 54 14.73 38.20 6.44
N ASP A 55 14.29 38.64 5.28
CA ASP A 55 12.88 38.62 4.93
C ASP A 55 12.34 37.20 4.65
N ASN A 56 11.13 36.97 5.17
CA ASN A 56 10.34 35.75 4.93
C ASN A 56 11.06 34.42 5.23
N PRO A 57 11.61 34.23 6.43
CA PRO A 57 12.16 32.93 6.80
C PRO A 57 11.06 31.87 6.79
N HIS A 58 11.34 30.73 6.18
CA HIS A 58 10.39 29.64 6.09
C HIS A 58 11.11 28.28 6.16
N MET A 59 10.37 27.28 6.60
CA MET A 59 10.86 25.90 6.64
C MET A 59 10.36 25.12 5.42
N ARG A 60 11.26 24.37 4.83
CA ARG A 60 10.95 23.44 3.73
C ARG A 60 11.63 22.10 3.97
N VAL A 61 11.13 21.06 3.34
CA VAL A 61 11.81 19.77 3.34
C VAL A 61 13.00 19.83 2.38
N SER A 62 14.23 19.75 2.90
CA SER A 62 15.45 19.88 2.07
C SER A 62 15.85 18.56 1.42
N ASP A 63 16.05 17.50 2.19
CA ASP A 63 16.66 16.25 1.74
C ASP A 63 15.62 15.17 1.41
N LEU A 64 14.58 15.56 0.69
CA LEU A 64 13.57 14.61 0.25
C LEU A 64 14.07 13.82 -0.95
N THR A 65 14.42 12.57 -0.74
CA THR A 65 14.78 11.63 -1.78
C THR A 65 13.60 10.72 -2.12
N ARG A 66 13.66 10.08 -3.30
CA ARG A 66 12.68 9.06 -3.72
C ARG A 66 12.58 7.91 -2.70
N GLU A 67 13.71 7.50 -2.13
CA GLU A 67 13.78 6.48 -1.09
C GLU A 67 13.09 6.93 0.20
N SER A 68 13.32 8.17 0.63
CA SER A 68 12.65 8.77 1.79
C SER A 68 11.15 8.86 1.57
N LEU A 69 10.72 9.30 0.39
CA LEU A 69 9.31 9.38 0.02
C LEU A 69 8.63 8.00 0.06
N ARG A 70 9.29 6.96 -0.48
CA ARG A 70 8.78 5.58 -0.42
C ARG A 70 8.55 5.07 1.00
N ARG A 71 9.40 5.44 1.94
CA ARG A 71 9.25 5.03 3.35
C ARG A 71 8.15 5.80 4.07
N MET A 72 7.91 7.05 3.70
CA MET A 72 6.96 7.94 4.37
C MET A 72 5.54 7.81 3.83
N LEU A 73 5.38 7.46 2.54
CA LEU A 73 4.07 7.35 1.94
C LEU A 73 3.31 6.14 2.47
N THR A 74 2.13 6.41 2.97
CA THR A 74 1.19 5.40 3.47
C THR A 74 -0.15 5.57 2.76
N VAL A 75 -0.74 4.45 2.34
CA VAL A 75 -2.08 4.45 1.76
C VAL A 75 -3.12 4.57 2.86
N PHE A 76 -4.01 5.54 2.73
CA PHE A 76 -5.18 5.70 3.59
C PHE A 76 -6.40 5.17 2.88
N MET A 77 -7.25 4.45 3.60
CA MET A 77 -8.50 3.89 3.11
C MET A 77 -9.66 4.36 3.97
N ALA A 78 -10.81 4.61 3.35
CA ALA A 78 -12.03 4.91 4.07
C ALA A 78 -12.45 3.72 4.94
N THR A 79 -12.86 4.00 6.18
CA THR A 79 -13.29 2.97 7.13
C THR A 79 -14.79 2.73 7.10
N GLY A 80 -15.55 3.49 6.32
CA GLY A 80 -17.01 3.53 6.37
C GLY A 80 -17.58 4.42 7.48
N ALA A 81 -16.76 4.87 8.42
CA ALA A 81 -17.16 5.84 9.43
C ALA A 81 -17.13 7.26 8.88
N THR A 82 -17.98 8.13 9.44
CA THR A 82 -18.09 9.53 9.07
C THR A 82 -17.64 10.40 10.25
N ARG A 83 -16.90 11.46 9.98
CA ARG A 83 -16.54 12.47 10.98
C ARG A 83 -17.73 13.37 11.30
N PRO A 84 -17.71 14.12 12.44
CA PRO A 84 -18.75 15.08 12.77
C PRO A 84 -19.02 16.15 11.70
N ASP A 85 -18.01 16.46 10.88
CA ASP A 85 -18.09 17.41 9.75
C ASP A 85 -18.70 16.80 8.48
N GLY A 86 -19.13 15.52 8.51
CA GLY A 86 -19.68 14.80 7.36
C GLY A 86 -18.64 14.20 6.42
N SER A 87 -17.34 14.44 6.62
CA SER A 87 -16.28 13.83 5.81
C SER A 87 -16.06 12.36 6.16
N SER A 88 -15.65 11.55 5.19
CA SER A 88 -15.27 10.16 5.42
C SER A 88 -14.04 10.06 6.31
N TYR A 89 -14.10 9.19 7.32
CA TYR A 89 -12.92 8.87 8.11
C TYR A 89 -12.04 7.88 7.34
N ALA A 90 -10.80 8.27 7.09
CA ALA A 90 -9.80 7.42 6.48
C ALA A 90 -8.71 7.09 7.50
N ALA A 91 -8.27 5.83 7.51
CA ALA A 91 -7.18 5.36 8.35
C ALA A 91 -6.07 4.74 7.48
N PRO A 92 -4.81 4.73 7.95
CA PRO A 92 -3.74 4.01 7.30
C PRO A 92 -4.15 2.55 7.07
N PHE A 93 -3.74 1.98 5.92
CA PHE A 93 -4.16 0.61 5.59
C PHE A 93 -3.72 -0.42 6.64
N GLN A 94 -2.59 -0.18 7.34
CA GLN A 94 -2.11 -1.06 8.41
C GLN A 94 -3.06 -1.12 9.63
N HIS A 95 -3.93 -0.13 9.80
CA HIS A 95 -4.92 -0.07 10.87
C HIS A 95 -6.29 -0.62 10.45
N GLN A 96 -6.40 -1.17 9.26
CA GLN A 96 -7.59 -1.85 8.78
C GLN A 96 -7.69 -3.27 9.34
N GLY A 97 -8.87 -3.87 9.29
CA GLY A 97 -9.03 -5.27 9.65
C GLY A 97 -8.25 -6.20 8.71
N THR A 98 -7.82 -7.35 9.22
CA THR A 98 -7.00 -8.34 8.49
C THR A 98 -7.57 -8.70 7.13
N GLY A 99 -8.89 -8.89 7.02
CA GLY A 99 -9.54 -9.20 5.73
C GLY A 99 -9.40 -8.08 4.71
N THR A 100 -9.50 -6.82 5.14
CA THR A 100 -9.30 -5.66 4.25
C THR A 100 -7.84 -5.58 3.78
N ILE A 101 -6.89 -5.80 4.70
CA ILE A 101 -5.45 -5.81 4.37
C ILE A 101 -5.16 -6.92 3.36
N ASN A 102 -5.62 -8.14 3.60
CA ASN A 102 -5.41 -9.27 2.70
C ASN A 102 -6.04 -9.01 1.33
N THR A 103 -7.27 -8.50 1.28
CA THR A 103 -7.93 -8.15 0.02
C THR A 103 -7.14 -7.09 -0.75
N LEU A 104 -6.62 -6.06 -0.07
CA LEU A 104 -5.80 -5.03 -0.71
C LEU A 104 -4.49 -5.61 -1.27
N VAL A 105 -3.80 -6.45 -0.48
CA VAL A 105 -2.55 -7.09 -0.93
C VAL A 105 -2.81 -7.93 -2.18
N LEU A 106 -3.86 -8.74 -2.19
CA LEU A 106 -4.22 -9.56 -3.34
C LEU A 106 -4.60 -8.72 -4.57
N ALA A 107 -5.33 -7.63 -4.38
CA ALA A 107 -5.64 -6.69 -5.46
C ALA A 107 -4.37 -6.06 -6.04
N LEU A 108 -3.42 -5.64 -5.20
CA LEU A 108 -2.15 -5.07 -5.66
C LEU A 108 -1.28 -6.10 -6.39
N LEU A 109 -1.22 -7.33 -5.90
CA LEU A 109 -0.52 -8.42 -6.58
C LEU A 109 -1.14 -8.72 -7.94
N SER A 110 -2.47 -8.71 -8.04
CA SER A 110 -3.20 -8.84 -9.30
C SER A 110 -2.85 -7.72 -10.31
N LEU A 111 -2.68 -6.48 -9.85
CA LEU A 111 -2.24 -5.37 -10.71
C LEU A 111 -0.79 -5.54 -11.20
N ILE A 112 0.08 -6.14 -10.37
CA ILE A 112 1.45 -6.48 -10.80
C ILE A 112 1.42 -7.56 -11.89
N ALA A 113 0.55 -8.55 -11.75
CA ALA A 113 0.37 -9.61 -12.75
C ALA A 113 -0.07 -9.06 -14.10
N ASP A 114 -0.97 -8.08 -14.11
CA ASP A 114 -1.41 -7.41 -15.35
C ASP A 114 -0.25 -6.73 -16.11
N GLN A 115 0.75 -6.26 -15.39
CA GLN A 115 1.88 -5.54 -16.00
C GLN A 115 3.04 -6.43 -16.42
N LYS A 116 3.07 -7.66 -15.93
CA LYS A 116 4.14 -8.64 -16.18
C LYS A 116 3.59 -9.83 -16.91
N GLN A 117 4.26 -10.28 -17.94
CA GLN A 117 3.96 -11.54 -18.61
C GLN A 117 4.49 -12.72 -17.77
N ASN A 118 3.77 -13.84 -17.80
CA ASN A 118 4.20 -15.11 -17.18
C ASN A 118 4.42 -15.06 -15.66
N VAL A 119 3.51 -14.46 -14.93
CA VAL A 119 3.55 -14.45 -13.47
C VAL A 119 3.03 -15.80 -12.94
N ILE A 120 3.77 -16.38 -11.99
CA ILE A 120 3.35 -17.54 -11.21
C ILE A 120 2.99 -17.03 -9.80
N PHE A 121 1.78 -17.32 -9.34
CA PHE A 121 1.36 -17.06 -7.97
C PHE A 121 1.45 -18.33 -7.13
N ALA A 122 2.20 -18.27 -6.03
CA ALA A 122 2.22 -19.27 -4.98
C ALA A 122 1.79 -18.63 -3.67
N MET A 123 0.70 -19.10 -3.07
CA MET A 123 0.12 -18.50 -1.87
C MET A 123 -0.41 -19.56 -0.92
N GLU A 124 -0.23 -19.31 0.38
CA GLU A 124 -0.83 -20.09 1.44
C GLU A 124 -2.11 -19.40 1.93
N GLU A 125 -3.19 -20.17 1.98
CA GLU A 125 -4.50 -19.78 2.54
C GLU A 125 -4.95 -18.35 2.11
N PRO A 126 -5.08 -18.06 0.81
CA PRO A 126 -5.45 -16.72 0.33
C PRO A 126 -6.80 -16.24 0.85
N GLU A 127 -7.59 -17.14 1.41
CA GLU A 127 -8.92 -16.89 1.97
C GLU A 127 -8.93 -16.34 3.40
N ILE A 128 -7.80 -16.31 4.12
CA ILE A 128 -7.78 -15.91 5.54
C ILE A 128 -8.43 -14.55 5.74
N ALA A 129 -9.45 -14.53 6.62
CA ALA A 129 -10.21 -13.35 7.00
C ALA A 129 -10.95 -12.66 5.82
N ILE A 130 -11.15 -13.34 4.70
CA ILE A 130 -11.87 -12.83 3.53
C ILE A 130 -13.26 -13.47 3.45
N PRO A 131 -14.33 -12.67 3.25
CA PRO A 131 -15.68 -13.23 3.09
C PRO A 131 -15.81 -14.18 1.90
N PRO A 132 -16.64 -15.24 1.97
CA PRO A 132 -16.73 -16.28 0.93
C PRO A 132 -16.94 -15.77 -0.49
N HIS A 133 -17.84 -14.82 -0.69
CA HIS A 133 -18.13 -14.25 -2.00
C HIS A 133 -16.93 -13.48 -2.59
N THR A 134 -16.10 -12.91 -1.73
CA THR A 134 -14.87 -12.20 -2.11
C THR A 134 -13.76 -13.19 -2.44
N GLN A 135 -13.68 -14.34 -1.75
CA GLN A 135 -12.69 -15.39 -2.03
C GLN A 135 -12.79 -15.86 -3.49
N LYS A 136 -13.98 -16.22 -3.97
CA LYS A 136 -14.20 -16.64 -5.36
C LYS A 136 -13.76 -15.59 -6.37
N ARG A 137 -14.14 -14.34 -6.15
CA ARG A 137 -13.76 -13.22 -7.02
C ARG A 137 -12.26 -13.02 -7.11
N ILE A 138 -11.56 -13.09 -5.98
CA ILE A 138 -10.10 -12.93 -5.92
C ILE A 138 -9.40 -14.06 -6.64
N VAL A 139 -9.78 -15.31 -6.36
CA VAL A 139 -9.19 -16.50 -6.99
C VAL A 139 -9.35 -16.42 -8.51
N ASN A 140 -10.54 -16.14 -9.00
CA ASN A 140 -10.79 -16.01 -10.43
C ASN A 140 -10.01 -14.87 -11.08
N ASN A 141 -9.90 -13.74 -10.39
CA ASN A 141 -9.11 -12.61 -10.90
C ASN A 141 -7.62 -12.96 -11.01
N ILE A 142 -7.05 -13.62 -9.99
CA ILE A 142 -5.65 -14.05 -10.01
C ILE A 142 -5.42 -15.11 -11.10
N LYS A 143 -6.31 -16.12 -11.21
CA LYS A 143 -6.24 -17.14 -12.28
C LYS A 143 -6.23 -16.54 -13.67
N ALA A 144 -7.10 -15.55 -13.92
CA ALA A 144 -7.22 -14.91 -15.22
C ALA A 144 -5.99 -14.10 -15.63
N LYS A 145 -5.20 -13.63 -14.67
CA LYS A 145 -4.07 -12.70 -14.87
C LYS A 145 -2.71 -13.36 -14.72
N SER A 146 -2.66 -14.64 -14.37
CA SER A 146 -1.42 -15.38 -14.11
C SER A 146 -1.23 -16.51 -15.11
N ALA A 147 0.03 -16.81 -15.38
CA ALA A 147 0.39 -17.99 -16.17
C ALA A 147 0.14 -19.29 -15.40
N GLN A 148 0.34 -19.25 -14.08
CA GLN A 148 0.11 -20.38 -13.19
C GLN A 148 -0.23 -19.88 -11.78
N VAL A 149 -1.09 -20.64 -11.09
CA VAL A 149 -1.40 -20.43 -9.67
C VAL A 149 -1.16 -21.71 -8.89
N LEU A 150 -0.64 -21.56 -7.68
CA LEU A 150 -0.47 -22.63 -6.69
C LEU A 150 -0.98 -22.11 -5.35
N PHE A 151 -2.06 -22.71 -4.85
CA PHE A 151 -2.64 -22.33 -3.57
C PHE A 151 -2.66 -23.51 -2.61
N THR A 152 -2.38 -23.26 -1.33
CA THR A 152 -2.86 -24.13 -0.24
C THR A 152 -4.13 -23.51 0.31
N SER A 153 -5.17 -24.31 0.57
CA SER A 153 -6.44 -23.80 1.04
C SER A 153 -7.22 -24.86 1.80
N HIS A 154 -7.98 -24.40 2.78
CA HIS A 154 -8.98 -25.20 3.50
C HIS A 154 -10.43 -24.73 3.15
N SER A 155 -10.57 -23.72 2.29
CA SER A 155 -11.86 -23.14 1.94
C SER A 155 -12.53 -23.89 0.79
N PRO A 156 -13.77 -24.42 0.98
CA PRO A 156 -14.53 -24.99 -0.12
C PRO A 156 -14.77 -23.99 -1.24
N TYR A 157 -14.91 -22.70 -0.93
CA TYR A 157 -15.14 -21.64 -1.91
C TYR A 157 -13.93 -21.38 -2.82
N VAL A 158 -12.72 -21.65 -2.33
CA VAL A 158 -11.50 -21.62 -3.14
C VAL A 158 -11.41 -22.87 -3.99
N LEU A 159 -11.68 -24.04 -3.41
CA LEU A 159 -11.60 -25.33 -4.09
C LEU A 159 -12.60 -25.44 -5.25
N GLU A 160 -13.82 -24.93 -5.08
CA GLU A 160 -14.85 -24.89 -6.14
C GLU A 160 -14.41 -24.19 -7.43
N GLU A 161 -13.42 -23.31 -7.35
CA GLU A 161 -12.89 -22.57 -8.52
C GLU A 161 -11.84 -23.37 -9.33
N PHE A 162 -11.54 -24.62 -8.92
CA PHE A 162 -10.60 -25.49 -9.59
C PHE A 162 -11.26 -26.79 -10.02
N HIS A 163 -10.81 -27.35 -11.15
CA HIS A 163 -11.23 -28.68 -11.55
C HIS A 163 -10.63 -29.73 -10.61
N PRO A 164 -11.34 -30.83 -10.29
CA PRO A 164 -10.85 -31.87 -9.37
C PRO A 164 -9.43 -32.37 -9.72
N SER A 165 -9.11 -32.54 -10.99
CA SER A 165 -7.78 -32.94 -11.44
C SER A 165 -6.65 -31.92 -11.13
N GLN A 166 -7.00 -30.71 -10.72
CA GLN A 166 -6.08 -29.65 -10.32
C GLN A 166 -5.90 -29.59 -8.79
N ILE A 167 -6.67 -30.39 -8.04
CA ILE A 167 -6.66 -30.41 -6.59
C ILE A 167 -5.82 -31.59 -6.10
N MET A 168 -4.86 -31.32 -5.26
CA MET A 168 -4.06 -32.36 -4.58
C MET A 168 -4.40 -32.36 -3.10
N VAL A 169 -4.89 -33.48 -2.60
CA VAL A 169 -5.13 -33.69 -1.17
C VAL A 169 -3.85 -34.18 -0.52
N ILE A 170 -3.32 -33.41 0.43
CA ILE A 170 -2.12 -33.78 1.18
C ILE A 170 -2.55 -34.43 2.49
N LYS A 171 -2.13 -35.68 2.68
CA LYS A 171 -2.38 -36.46 3.90
C LYS A 171 -1.08 -36.67 4.66
N ARG A 172 -1.15 -36.60 5.97
CA ARG A 172 -0.02 -36.93 6.85
C ARG A 172 -0.25 -38.28 7.49
N GLN A 173 0.71 -39.19 7.33
CA GLN A 173 0.77 -40.48 8.01
C GLN A 173 2.06 -40.54 8.82
N GLY A 174 1.97 -40.28 10.11
CA GLY A 174 3.14 -40.17 10.98
C GLY A 174 4.06 -39.04 10.58
N SER A 175 5.30 -39.34 10.18
CA SER A 175 6.29 -38.40 9.68
C SER A 175 6.26 -38.21 8.15
N LEU A 176 5.49 -39.02 7.44
CA LEU A 176 5.40 -39.00 5.97
C LEU A 176 4.24 -38.14 5.50
N LEU A 177 4.48 -37.38 4.42
CA LEU A 177 3.47 -36.68 3.68
C LEU A 177 3.21 -37.42 2.37
N SER A 178 1.96 -37.66 2.05
CA SER A 178 1.52 -38.21 0.75
C SER A 178 0.53 -37.25 0.11
N GLY A 179 0.62 -37.10 -1.20
CA GLY A 179 -0.32 -36.31 -2.01
C GLY A 179 -1.08 -37.21 -2.95
N GLU A 180 -2.40 -37.05 -3.03
CA GLU A 180 -3.28 -37.76 -3.94
C GLU A 180 -4.15 -36.74 -4.68
N THR A 181 -4.39 -36.98 -5.99
CA THR A 181 -5.36 -36.16 -6.72
C THR A 181 -6.75 -36.37 -6.15
N ALA A 182 -7.56 -35.33 -6.08
CA ALA A 182 -8.93 -35.46 -5.61
C ALA A 182 -9.73 -36.27 -6.64
N ASP A 183 -10.12 -37.46 -6.27
CA ASP A 183 -11.16 -38.23 -6.99
C ASP A 183 -12.52 -37.78 -6.46
N LEU A 184 -13.24 -37.00 -7.26
CA LEU A 184 -14.61 -36.56 -7.01
C LEU A 184 -15.58 -37.27 -7.98
#